data_23f249fd2fc1f23c11ec7a77643cfd57
#
_entry.id   23f249fd2fc1f23c11ec7a77643cfd57
#
_cell.length_a   1.000
_cell.length_b   1.000
_cell.length_c   1.000
_cell.angle_alpha   90.00
_cell.angle_beta   90.00
_cell.angle_gamma   90.00
#
_symmetry.space_group_name_H-M   'P 1'
#
loop_
_entity.id
_entity.type
_entity.pdbx_description
1 polymer ?
#
loop_
_entity_poly.entity_id
_entity_poly.type
_entity_poly.pdbx_seq_one_letter_code
_entity_poly.pdbx_strand_id
1 'polypeptide(L)'
;EKNLLQKQEQIIHRTPVSERSGAEIEFIQMPEYYLKQLEFKNEIKKISEKIKFFPKESKKILFDWINSISIDWPISRRRYYATPIPLWSFVQGKEKYYVLGKSGKYYEPWKQFPEKDFEVWKNGKKIGLVKDFNFKWEGETRVFDTWMDSSISELVILKYKTDNEFFKKNYPCSLRPQGKEIIRTWLYYTLLRGYLETKKPSFKDVWINQHIVDSKGYKMSKSKGNIIDPQKLLKNYGAEAIRFWSAIEGDLSRNDLKCSEEI
;
A
#
# COMPACT_ATOMS: atom_id res chain seq x y z
N GLU A 1 -26.76 -34.28 30.77
CA GLU A 1 -27.09 -33.54 29.52
C GLU A 1 -28.33 -32.72 29.77
N LYS A 2 -28.15 -31.38 29.80
CA LYS A 2 -29.23 -30.43 30.06
C LYS A 2 -30.00 -30.22 28.77
N ASN A 3 -31.11 -30.84 28.53
CA ASN A 3 -32.01 -30.71 27.39
C ASN A 3 -32.21 -29.25 26.88
N LEU A 4 -31.12 -28.60 26.47
CA LEU A 4 -31.11 -27.18 26.08
C LEU A 4 -31.26 -27.01 24.55
N LEU A 5 -31.09 -28.09 23.76
CA LEU A 5 -31.26 -28.06 22.32
C LEU A 5 -32.75 -28.12 21.98
N GLN A 6 -33.33 -27.07 21.50
CA GLN A 6 -34.75 -27.00 21.12
C GLN A 6 -35.01 -27.45 19.68
N LYS A 7 -34.09 -27.18 18.76
CA LYS A 7 -34.21 -27.52 17.35
C LYS A 7 -32.84 -27.60 16.70
N GLN A 8 -32.68 -28.53 15.78
CA GLN A 8 -31.53 -28.66 14.87
C GLN A 8 -32.04 -28.84 13.46
N GLU A 9 -31.54 -28.01 12.54
CA GLU A 9 -31.86 -28.09 11.11
C GLU A 9 -30.63 -27.82 10.26
N GLN A 10 -30.60 -28.39 9.06
CA GLN A 10 -29.56 -28.08 8.09
C GLN A 10 -29.88 -26.77 7.39
N ILE A 11 -28.87 -25.89 7.28
CA ILE A 11 -28.96 -24.63 6.54
C ILE A 11 -27.88 -24.56 5.47
N ILE A 12 -28.16 -23.84 4.39
CA ILE A 12 -27.14 -23.46 3.40
C ILE A 12 -26.55 -22.14 3.83
N HIS A 13 -25.28 -22.15 4.27
CA HIS A 13 -24.56 -20.95 4.65
C HIS A 13 -23.60 -20.52 3.55
N ARG A 14 -23.65 -19.26 3.13
CA ARG A 14 -22.69 -18.67 2.20
C ARG A 14 -21.50 -18.13 2.97
N THR A 15 -20.36 -18.79 2.85
CA THR A 15 -19.11 -18.40 3.49
C THR A 15 -18.18 -17.71 2.49
N PRO A 16 -17.56 -16.57 2.82
CA PRO A 16 -16.54 -15.97 1.97
C PRO A 16 -15.32 -16.90 1.89
N VAL A 17 -14.76 -17.02 0.71
CA VAL A 17 -13.58 -17.86 0.46
C VAL A 17 -12.46 -17.04 -0.17
N SER A 18 -11.22 -17.46 0.05
CA SER A 18 -10.05 -16.89 -0.59
C SER A 18 -10.09 -17.12 -2.11
N GLU A 19 -9.99 -16.07 -2.90
CA GLU A 19 -9.95 -16.14 -4.37
C GLU A 19 -8.85 -17.07 -4.90
N ARG A 20 -7.73 -17.18 -4.18
CA ARG A 20 -6.56 -17.97 -4.62
C ARG A 20 -6.59 -19.42 -4.19
N SER A 21 -7.01 -19.69 -2.96
CA SER A 21 -6.93 -21.03 -2.36
C SER A 21 -8.28 -21.74 -2.26
N GLY A 22 -9.41 -21.02 -2.39
CA GLY A 22 -10.74 -21.55 -2.11
C GLY A 22 -10.98 -21.83 -0.62
N ALA A 23 -10.02 -21.56 0.27
CA ALA A 23 -10.18 -21.78 1.69
C ALA A 23 -11.19 -20.78 2.29
N GLU A 24 -11.98 -21.24 3.24
CA GLU A 24 -12.91 -20.41 3.99
C GLU A 24 -12.19 -19.30 4.76
N ILE A 25 -12.78 -18.11 4.83
CA ILE A 25 -12.24 -16.94 5.50
C ILE A 25 -13.04 -16.71 6.78
N GLU A 26 -12.31 -16.57 7.89
CA GLU A 26 -12.87 -16.16 9.16
C GLU A 26 -12.35 -14.78 9.58
N PHE A 27 -13.19 -14.03 10.29
CA PHE A 27 -12.83 -12.73 10.85
C PHE A 27 -12.41 -12.91 12.31
N ILE A 28 -11.12 -12.66 12.59
CA ILE A 28 -10.58 -12.71 13.95
C ILE A 28 -9.97 -11.36 14.32
N GLN A 29 -10.07 -10.98 15.61
CA GLN A 29 -9.39 -9.79 16.11
C GLN A 29 -7.92 -10.12 16.38
N MET A 30 -7.03 -9.33 15.80
CA MET A 30 -5.59 -9.49 15.99
C MET A 30 -4.92 -8.12 16.23
N PRO A 31 -3.93 -8.05 17.14
CA PRO A 31 -3.19 -6.82 17.37
C PRO A 31 -2.29 -6.53 16.17
N GLU A 32 -2.44 -5.35 15.57
CA GLU A 32 -1.62 -4.84 14.47
C GLU A 32 -1.12 -3.43 14.77
N TYR A 33 -0.10 -2.99 14.03
CA TYR A 33 0.31 -1.59 14.01
C TYR A 33 -0.48 -0.85 12.93
N TYR A 34 -0.91 0.35 13.27
CA TYR A 34 -1.70 1.20 12.41
C TYR A 34 -1.00 2.54 12.17
N LEU A 35 -0.98 2.99 10.93
CA LEU A 35 -0.66 4.36 10.60
C LEU A 35 -1.96 5.18 10.62
N LYS A 36 -2.01 6.22 11.44
CA LYS A 36 -3.15 7.12 11.50
C LYS A 36 -3.36 7.78 10.14
N GLN A 37 -4.53 7.58 9.56
CA GLN A 37 -4.91 8.19 8.28
C GLN A 37 -6.24 8.93 8.35
N LEU A 38 -7.11 8.57 9.30
CA LEU A 38 -8.43 9.18 9.42
C LEU A 38 -8.33 10.68 9.70
N GLU A 39 -7.41 11.08 10.54
CA GLU A 39 -7.20 12.48 10.91
C GLU A 39 -6.68 13.35 9.74
N PHE A 40 -6.11 12.74 8.68
CA PHE A 40 -5.53 13.44 7.54
C PHE A 40 -6.41 13.44 6.29
N LYS A 41 -7.62 12.87 6.34
CA LYS A 41 -8.50 12.76 5.15
C LYS A 41 -8.78 14.10 4.47
N ASN A 42 -9.03 15.14 5.26
CA ASN A 42 -9.33 16.47 4.73
C ASN A 42 -8.10 17.14 4.09
N GLU A 43 -6.94 16.98 4.70
CA GLU A 43 -5.68 17.48 4.18
C GLU A 43 -5.30 16.79 2.87
N ILE A 44 -5.46 15.46 2.81
CA ILE A 44 -5.19 14.70 1.58
C ILE A 44 -6.15 15.12 0.47
N LYS A 45 -7.43 15.37 0.76
CA LYS A 45 -8.35 15.96 -0.22
C LYS A 45 -7.88 17.30 -0.75
N LYS A 46 -7.55 18.23 0.16
CA LYS A 46 -7.06 19.58 -0.20
C LYS A 46 -5.83 19.55 -1.11
N ILE A 47 -4.84 18.72 -0.80
CA ILE A 47 -3.66 18.61 -1.67
C ILE A 47 -3.99 17.94 -3.01
N SER A 48 -4.92 16.97 -3.01
CA SER A 48 -5.35 16.27 -4.22
C SER A 48 -6.15 17.17 -5.17
N GLU A 49 -6.84 18.19 -4.68
CA GLU A 49 -7.52 19.17 -5.52
C GLU A 49 -6.56 19.91 -6.46
N LYS A 50 -5.33 20.15 -6.02
CA LYS A 50 -4.28 20.85 -6.78
C LYS A 50 -3.63 19.98 -7.86
N ILE A 51 -3.88 18.67 -7.85
CA ILE A 51 -3.31 17.72 -8.81
C ILE A 51 -4.20 17.62 -10.04
N LYS A 52 -3.60 17.69 -11.23
CA LYS A 52 -4.31 17.41 -12.48
C LYS A 52 -4.34 15.91 -12.73
N PHE A 53 -5.48 15.40 -13.15
CA PHE A 53 -5.69 14.00 -13.48
C PHE A 53 -5.96 13.84 -14.99
N PHE A 54 -5.38 12.81 -15.57
CA PHE A 54 -5.59 12.38 -16.94
C PHE A 54 -5.96 10.88 -16.93
N PRO A 55 -7.23 10.51 -17.27
CA PRO A 55 -8.36 11.41 -17.55
C PRO A 55 -8.87 12.09 -16.27
N LYS A 56 -9.53 13.23 -16.43
CA LYS A 56 -10.04 14.07 -15.32
C LYS A 56 -10.98 13.30 -14.39
N GLU A 57 -11.78 12.40 -14.93
CA GLU A 57 -12.78 11.58 -14.24
C GLU A 57 -12.13 10.64 -13.22
N SER A 58 -10.89 10.22 -13.45
CA SER A 58 -10.14 9.33 -12.55
C SER A 58 -9.92 9.94 -11.17
N LYS A 59 -9.97 11.26 -11.05
CA LYS A 59 -9.89 11.98 -9.77
C LYS A 59 -11.01 11.56 -8.82
N LYS A 60 -12.19 11.29 -9.35
CA LYS A 60 -13.34 10.82 -8.57
C LYS A 60 -13.04 9.52 -7.82
N ILE A 61 -12.30 8.59 -8.42
CA ILE A 61 -11.94 7.31 -7.78
C ILE A 61 -11.13 7.55 -6.50
N LEU A 62 -10.19 8.50 -6.53
CA LEU A 62 -9.41 8.86 -5.33
C LEU A 62 -10.30 9.48 -4.25
N PHE A 63 -11.19 10.41 -4.63
CA PHE A 63 -12.06 11.10 -3.67
C PHE A 63 -13.09 10.17 -3.05
N ASP A 64 -13.70 9.29 -3.84
CA ASP A 64 -14.62 8.27 -3.35
C ASP A 64 -13.90 7.33 -2.36
N TRP A 65 -12.67 6.93 -2.69
CA TRP A 65 -11.84 6.13 -1.78
C TRP A 65 -11.56 6.85 -0.45
N ILE A 66 -11.08 8.10 -0.49
CA ILE A 66 -10.82 8.88 0.72
C ILE A 66 -12.09 9.00 1.58
N ASN A 67 -13.26 9.19 0.95
CA ASN A 67 -14.53 9.26 1.66
C ASN A 67 -14.89 7.95 2.35
N SER A 68 -14.65 6.81 1.70
CA SER A 68 -15.00 5.48 2.19
C SER A 68 -14.08 4.96 3.32
N ILE A 69 -12.90 5.55 3.51
CA ILE A 69 -11.98 5.12 4.57
C ILE A 69 -12.61 5.34 5.95
N SER A 70 -12.74 4.26 6.72
CA SER A 70 -13.35 4.24 8.06
C SER A 70 -12.42 3.75 9.17
N ILE A 71 -11.25 3.23 8.81
CA ILE A 71 -10.24 2.73 9.76
C ILE A 71 -8.86 3.27 9.41
N ASP A 72 -7.96 3.29 10.38
CA ASP A 72 -6.55 3.58 10.17
C ASP A 72 -5.87 2.46 9.36
N TRP A 73 -4.78 2.78 8.68
CA TRP A 73 -4.11 1.84 7.80
C TRP A 73 -3.32 0.79 8.59
N PRO A 74 -3.71 -0.50 8.57
CA PRO A 74 -2.94 -1.57 9.20
C PRO A 74 -1.65 -1.82 8.42
N ILE A 75 -0.51 -1.47 8.99
CA ILE A 75 0.79 -1.48 8.32
C ILE A 75 1.64 -2.70 8.62
N SER A 76 1.26 -3.54 9.57
CA SER A 76 2.01 -4.77 9.90
C SER A 76 1.45 -6.00 9.21
N ARG A 77 2.33 -6.95 8.87
CA ARG A 77 1.99 -8.22 8.22
C ARG A 77 2.79 -9.36 8.85
N ARG A 78 2.15 -10.53 8.99
CA ARG A 78 2.78 -11.79 9.42
C ARG A 78 3.27 -12.56 8.21
N ARG A 79 4.42 -12.16 7.68
CA ARG A 79 5.05 -12.78 6.50
C ARG A 79 6.55 -12.89 6.71
N TYR A 80 7.20 -13.83 6.00
CA TYR A 80 8.65 -14.01 6.06
C TYR A 80 9.42 -12.96 5.25
N TYR A 81 8.84 -12.48 4.16
CA TYR A 81 9.50 -11.56 3.23
C TYR A 81 8.74 -10.25 3.16
N ALA A 82 9.35 -9.20 3.58
CA ALA A 82 9.08 -7.79 3.39
C ALA A 82 10.05 -7.00 4.28
N THR A 83 9.99 -5.68 4.26
CA THR A 83 10.78 -4.81 5.13
C THR A 83 10.41 -5.02 6.59
N PRO A 84 11.36 -5.38 7.47
CA PRO A 84 11.12 -5.54 8.90
C PRO A 84 10.61 -4.24 9.55
N ILE A 85 9.75 -4.37 10.55
CA ILE A 85 9.36 -3.23 11.38
C ILE A 85 10.47 -3.01 12.42
N PRO A 86 11.22 -1.90 12.37
CA PRO A 86 12.39 -1.67 13.23
C PRO A 86 11.97 -1.31 14.66
N LEU A 87 11.35 -2.25 15.36
CA LEU A 87 10.73 -2.04 16.66
C LEU A 87 11.09 -3.17 17.63
N TRP A 88 11.36 -2.78 18.86
CA TRP A 88 11.46 -3.69 20.02
C TRP A 88 10.43 -3.27 21.05
N SER A 89 9.93 -4.23 21.81
CA SER A 89 8.99 -3.98 22.87
C SER A 89 9.36 -4.73 24.16
N PHE A 90 8.86 -4.21 25.26
CA PHE A 90 8.88 -4.86 26.56
C PHE A 90 7.54 -4.64 27.25
N VAL A 91 7.02 -5.68 27.90
CA VAL A 91 5.75 -5.62 28.62
C VAL A 91 5.98 -5.90 30.10
N GLN A 92 5.49 -5.02 30.97
CA GLN A 92 5.52 -5.18 32.41
C GLN A 92 4.12 -4.97 32.99
N GLY A 93 3.46 -6.06 33.34
CA GLY A 93 2.06 -6.01 33.75
C GLY A 93 1.17 -5.50 32.61
N LYS A 94 0.48 -4.39 32.84
CA LYS A 94 -0.35 -3.71 31.82
C LYS A 94 0.42 -2.66 31.00
N GLU A 95 1.68 -2.41 31.34
CA GLU A 95 2.51 -1.36 30.75
C GLU A 95 3.30 -1.90 29.57
N LYS A 96 3.34 -1.13 28.49
CA LYS A 96 4.08 -1.48 27.28
C LYS A 96 5.07 -0.38 26.90
N TYR A 97 6.30 -0.81 26.68
CA TYR A 97 7.43 0.05 26.32
C TYR A 97 7.90 -0.30 24.92
N TYR A 98 8.32 0.70 24.20
CA TYR A 98 8.73 0.56 22.81
C TYR A 98 10.07 1.24 22.56
N VAL A 99 10.85 0.64 21.67
CA VAL A 99 12.07 1.22 21.11
C VAL A 99 11.95 1.18 19.60
N LEU A 100 12.19 2.30 18.93
CA LEU A 100 12.22 2.40 17.47
C LEU A 100 13.64 2.48 16.97
N GLY A 101 13.94 1.80 15.86
CA GLY A 101 15.20 1.90 15.16
C GLY A 101 15.45 3.31 14.63
N LYS A 102 16.71 3.71 14.60
CA LYS A 102 17.10 5.01 14.04
C LYS A 102 16.95 5.05 12.53
N SER A 103 16.59 6.20 12.01
CA SER A 103 16.50 6.46 10.57
C SER A 103 17.84 6.21 9.88
N GLY A 104 17.78 5.70 8.64
CA GLY A 104 18.97 5.48 7.80
C GLY A 104 19.69 4.16 8.03
N LYS A 105 19.17 3.29 8.89
CA LYS A 105 19.72 1.93 9.13
C LYS A 105 18.64 0.88 8.90
N TYR A 106 19.05 -0.28 8.42
CA TYR A 106 18.24 -1.48 8.33
C TYR A 106 18.36 -2.31 9.60
N TYR A 107 17.27 -2.82 10.10
CA TYR A 107 17.21 -3.64 11.31
C TYR A 107 16.40 -4.91 11.08
N GLU A 108 16.86 -6.01 11.67
CA GLU A 108 16.09 -7.25 11.84
C GLU A 108 15.89 -7.47 13.37
N PRO A 109 14.87 -6.85 13.98
CA PRO A 109 14.73 -6.79 15.44
C PRO A 109 14.73 -8.17 16.13
N TRP A 110 14.24 -9.21 15.45
CA TRP A 110 14.25 -10.60 15.97
C TRP A 110 15.66 -11.24 16.00
N LYS A 111 16.67 -10.62 15.36
CA LYS A 111 18.07 -11.10 15.34
C LYS A 111 19.02 -10.25 16.18
N GLN A 112 18.58 -9.07 16.60
CA GLN A 112 19.46 -8.11 17.27
C GLN A 112 18.74 -7.35 18.37
N PHE A 113 19.47 -6.94 19.39
CA PHE A 113 18.94 -6.09 20.45
C PHE A 113 18.98 -4.61 20.04
N PRO A 114 18.13 -3.75 20.66
CA PRO A 114 18.23 -2.32 20.44
C PRO A 114 19.55 -1.78 21.00
N GLU A 115 20.13 -0.78 20.31
CA GLU A 115 21.35 -0.12 20.76
C GLU A 115 21.09 0.68 22.06
N LYS A 116 22.11 0.78 22.92
CA LYS A 116 22.00 1.38 24.27
C LYS A 116 21.54 2.84 24.28
N ASP A 117 21.78 3.57 23.19
CA ASP A 117 21.42 4.98 23.01
C ASP A 117 20.10 5.20 22.27
N PHE A 118 19.32 4.13 22.01
CA PHE A 118 17.99 4.26 21.43
C PHE A 118 17.00 4.76 22.47
N GLU A 119 16.01 5.50 21.98
CA GLU A 119 14.98 6.11 22.82
C GLU A 119 13.90 5.09 23.21
N VAL A 120 13.55 5.11 24.50
CA VAL A 120 12.46 4.32 25.05
C VAL A 120 11.22 5.18 25.13
N TRP A 121 10.14 4.67 24.58
CA TRP A 121 8.83 5.32 24.50
C TRP A 121 7.77 4.56 25.28
N LYS A 122 6.91 5.30 25.99
CA LYS A 122 5.73 4.79 26.70
C LYS A 122 4.57 5.76 26.49
N ASN A 123 3.41 5.26 26.07
CA ASN A 123 2.21 6.07 25.82
C ASN A 123 2.48 7.31 24.93
N GLY A 124 3.31 7.15 23.88
CA GLY A 124 3.67 8.22 22.95
C GLY A 124 4.67 9.26 23.51
N LYS A 125 5.22 9.06 24.71
CA LYS A 125 6.20 9.93 25.31
C LYS A 125 7.55 9.25 25.45
N LYS A 126 8.62 9.96 25.13
CA LYS A 126 10.00 9.52 25.44
C LYS A 126 10.21 9.56 26.95
N ILE A 127 10.71 8.46 27.51
CA ILE A 127 10.92 8.31 28.95
C ILE A 127 12.39 8.07 29.35
N GLY A 128 13.27 7.84 28.39
CA GLY A 128 14.72 7.61 28.62
C GLY A 128 15.40 6.97 27.42
N LEU A 129 16.54 6.35 27.66
CA LEU A 129 17.31 5.58 26.69
C LEU A 129 17.33 4.10 27.11
N VAL A 130 17.59 3.20 26.18
CA VAL A 130 17.68 1.75 26.44
C VAL A 130 18.61 1.43 27.60
N LYS A 131 19.77 2.11 27.71
CA LYS A 131 20.74 1.95 28.80
C LYS A 131 20.20 2.25 30.20
N ASP A 132 19.11 3.05 30.30
CA ASP A 132 18.52 3.47 31.57
C ASP A 132 17.55 2.41 32.13
N PHE A 133 17.32 1.32 31.37
CA PHE A 133 16.35 0.27 31.72
C PHE A 133 16.99 -1.12 31.61
N ASN A 134 16.78 -1.94 32.65
CA ASN A 134 17.18 -3.34 32.62
C ASN A 134 16.04 -4.23 32.09
N PHE A 135 15.59 -3.96 30.86
CA PHE A 135 14.47 -4.69 30.23
C PHE A 135 14.98 -5.76 29.27
N LYS A 136 14.30 -6.91 29.26
CA LYS A 136 14.48 -7.93 28.21
C LYS A 136 13.66 -7.55 26.99
N TRP A 137 14.28 -6.82 26.09
CA TRP A 137 13.63 -6.37 24.86
C TRP A 137 13.33 -7.53 23.93
N GLU A 138 12.11 -7.56 23.40
CA GLU A 138 11.67 -8.50 22.37
C GLU A 138 11.58 -7.77 21.04
N GLY A 139 12.29 -8.31 20.03
CA GLY A 139 12.26 -7.77 18.67
C GLY A 139 10.99 -8.12 17.95
N GLU A 140 10.43 -7.16 17.22
CA GLU A 140 9.24 -7.38 16.38
C GLU A 140 9.55 -8.36 15.26
N THR A 141 8.69 -9.36 15.07
CA THR A 141 8.81 -10.39 14.02
C THR A 141 7.94 -10.09 12.79
N ARG A 142 6.99 -9.15 12.90
CA ARG A 142 6.18 -8.73 11.78
C ARG A 142 6.96 -7.82 10.85
N VAL A 143 6.50 -7.77 9.61
CA VAL A 143 7.07 -6.94 8.56
C VAL A 143 6.06 -5.89 8.11
N PHE A 144 6.49 -4.87 7.40
CA PHE A 144 5.58 -3.88 6.85
C PHE A 144 4.71 -4.44 5.72
N ASP A 145 3.54 -3.86 5.55
CA ASP A 145 2.79 -3.89 4.30
C ASP A 145 3.69 -3.39 3.17
N THR A 146 3.74 -4.09 2.03
CA THR A 146 4.56 -3.70 0.88
C THR A 146 4.23 -2.29 0.35
N TRP A 147 3.01 -1.80 0.58
CA TRP A 147 2.65 -0.43 0.25
C TRP A 147 3.36 0.62 1.10
N MET A 148 3.90 0.25 2.26
CA MET A 148 4.75 1.15 3.06
C MET A 148 6.02 1.54 2.29
N ASP A 149 6.68 0.58 1.66
CA ASP A 149 7.86 0.82 0.85
C ASP A 149 7.50 1.58 -0.43
N SER A 150 6.45 1.11 -1.15
CA SER A 150 6.00 1.73 -2.39
C SER A 150 5.50 3.17 -2.20
N SER A 151 4.97 3.50 -1.02
CA SER A 151 4.41 4.83 -0.71
C SER A 151 5.44 5.94 -0.58
N ILE A 152 6.73 5.63 -0.52
CA ILE A 152 7.82 6.62 -0.44
C ILE A 152 8.68 6.67 -1.71
N SER A 153 8.24 6.00 -2.78
CA SER A 153 9.04 5.87 -4.01
C SER A 153 9.47 7.22 -4.59
N GLU A 154 8.60 8.24 -4.61
CA GLU A 154 8.96 9.57 -5.09
C GLU A 154 9.95 10.29 -4.16
N LEU A 155 9.85 10.09 -2.86
CA LEU A 155 10.78 10.65 -1.89
C LEU A 155 12.19 10.08 -2.08
N VAL A 156 12.27 8.75 -2.34
CA VAL A 156 13.55 8.07 -2.61
C VAL A 156 14.14 8.53 -3.94
N ILE A 157 13.35 8.55 -5.02
CA ILE A 157 13.79 8.98 -6.36
C ILE A 157 14.29 10.42 -6.32
N LEU A 158 13.60 11.29 -5.59
CA LEU A 158 13.96 12.70 -5.44
C LEU A 158 14.99 12.96 -4.35
N LYS A 159 15.59 11.92 -3.77
CA LYS A 159 16.66 12.01 -2.77
C LYS A 159 16.28 12.81 -1.52
N TYR A 160 15.04 12.65 -1.05
CA TYR A 160 14.57 13.27 0.19
C TYR A 160 15.53 12.97 1.36
N LYS A 161 15.95 14.01 2.09
CA LYS A 161 16.94 13.96 3.20
C LYS A 161 18.36 13.53 2.80
N THR A 162 18.65 13.13 1.57
CA THR A 162 19.99 12.76 1.11
C THR A 162 20.62 13.82 0.19
N ASP A 163 19.79 14.57 -0.55
CA ASP A 163 20.20 15.68 -1.39
C ASP A 163 19.09 16.76 -1.39
N ASN A 164 19.21 17.69 -0.46
CA ASN A 164 18.17 18.69 -0.22
C ASN A 164 17.99 19.67 -1.39
N GLU A 165 19.05 19.98 -2.14
CA GLU A 165 18.97 20.90 -3.29
C GLU A 165 18.23 20.24 -4.44
N PHE A 166 18.60 19.00 -4.76
CA PHE A 166 17.92 18.22 -5.77
C PHE A 166 16.44 18.02 -5.42
N PHE A 167 16.15 17.67 -4.16
CA PHE A 167 14.77 17.52 -3.69
C PHE A 167 13.95 18.79 -3.86
N LYS A 168 14.44 19.93 -3.34
CA LYS A 168 13.72 21.22 -3.43
C LYS A 168 13.44 21.65 -4.88
N LYS A 169 14.37 21.37 -5.79
CA LYS A 169 14.24 21.70 -7.22
C LYS A 169 13.18 20.86 -7.93
N ASN A 170 13.03 19.58 -7.54
CA ASN A 170 12.26 18.59 -8.29
C ASN A 170 10.96 18.13 -7.61
N TYR A 171 10.72 18.50 -6.33
CA TYR A 171 9.49 18.18 -5.62
C TYR A 171 8.49 19.35 -5.66
N PRO A 172 7.20 19.11 -5.95
CA PRO A 172 6.57 17.81 -6.27
C PRO A 172 6.98 17.27 -7.64
N CYS A 173 6.91 15.94 -7.80
CA CYS A 173 7.14 15.29 -9.09
C CYS A 173 6.23 15.85 -10.18
N SER A 174 6.73 15.97 -11.42
CA SER A 174 5.94 16.49 -12.53
C SER A 174 4.79 15.56 -12.89
N LEU A 175 5.02 14.25 -12.95
CA LEU A 175 4.05 13.28 -13.43
C LEU A 175 4.12 11.96 -12.66
N ARG A 176 2.94 11.39 -12.36
CA ARG A 176 2.76 10.03 -11.85
C ARG A 176 1.93 9.21 -12.83
N PRO A 177 2.55 8.40 -13.70
CA PRO A 177 1.82 7.41 -14.50
C PRO A 177 1.55 6.16 -13.66
N GLN A 178 0.32 5.64 -13.72
CA GLN A 178 -0.08 4.40 -13.04
C GLN A 178 -1.40 3.82 -13.56
N GLY A 179 -1.69 2.57 -13.21
CA GLY A 179 -2.97 1.94 -13.47
C GLY A 179 -4.09 2.41 -12.54
N LYS A 180 -5.34 2.32 -13.00
CA LYS A 180 -6.51 2.73 -12.22
C LYS A 180 -6.75 1.88 -10.96
N GLU A 181 -6.32 0.62 -10.95
CA GLU A 181 -6.50 -0.31 -9.85
C GLU A 181 -5.71 0.06 -8.59
N ILE A 182 -4.61 0.81 -8.75
CA ILE A 182 -3.73 1.20 -7.64
C ILE A 182 -3.92 2.66 -7.18
N ILE A 183 -4.96 3.34 -7.64
CA ILE A 183 -5.34 4.67 -7.13
C ILE A 183 -5.65 4.62 -5.64
N ARG A 184 -6.36 3.56 -5.20
CA ARG A 184 -6.79 3.37 -3.81
C ARG A 184 -5.67 2.93 -2.87
N THR A 185 -4.56 2.46 -3.42
CA THR A 185 -3.40 1.97 -2.70
C THR A 185 -2.19 2.86 -2.98
N TRP A 186 -1.46 2.62 -4.04
CA TRP A 186 -0.19 3.29 -4.31
C TRP A 186 -0.31 4.83 -4.37
N LEU A 187 -1.28 5.37 -5.15
CA LEU A 187 -1.44 6.82 -5.21
C LEU A 187 -1.83 7.41 -3.86
N TYR A 188 -2.87 6.83 -3.23
CA TYR A 188 -3.38 7.34 -1.96
C TYR A 188 -2.31 7.28 -0.87
N TYR A 189 -1.65 6.15 -0.69
CA TYR A 189 -0.60 6.01 0.32
C TYR A 189 0.63 6.88 0.05
N THR A 190 0.97 7.10 -1.22
CA THR A 190 2.03 8.04 -1.60
C THR A 190 1.66 9.47 -1.22
N LEU A 191 0.43 9.90 -1.50
CA LEU A 191 -0.04 11.23 -1.10
C LEU A 191 -0.08 11.40 0.41
N LEU A 192 -0.52 10.39 1.15
CA LEU A 192 -0.52 10.39 2.61
C LEU A 192 0.89 10.52 3.17
N ARG A 193 1.81 9.64 2.74
CA ARG A 193 3.19 9.63 3.23
C ARG A 193 3.97 10.88 2.82
N GLY A 194 3.84 11.31 1.56
CA GLY A 194 4.43 12.55 1.08
C GLY A 194 3.92 13.76 1.85
N TYR A 195 2.63 13.83 2.16
CA TYR A 195 2.06 14.89 2.99
C TYR A 195 2.56 14.87 4.43
N LEU A 196 2.67 13.69 5.05
CA LEU A 196 3.19 13.58 6.41
C LEU A 196 4.61 14.15 6.53
N GLU A 197 5.46 13.91 5.53
CA GLU A 197 6.85 14.37 5.50
C GLU A 197 7.02 15.83 5.03
N THR A 198 6.23 16.28 4.03
CA THR A 198 6.50 17.55 3.33
C THR A 198 5.41 18.60 3.47
N LYS A 199 4.20 18.22 3.89
CA LYS A 199 2.98 19.04 3.92
C LYS A 199 2.54 19.57 2.54
N LYS A 200 3.03 18.95 1.46
CA LYS A 200 2.77 19.34 0.07
C LYS A 200 2.22 18.14 -0.73
N PRO A 201 1.56 18.37 -1.88
CA PRO A 201 1.23 17.30 -2.81
C PRO A 201 2.50 16.66 -3.38
N SER A 202 2.50 15.33 -3.58
CA SER A 202 3.64 14.59 -4.12
C SER A 202 3.81 14.79 -5.64
N PHE A 203 2.74 15.14 -6.36
CA PHE A 203 2.70 15.23 -7.83
C PHE A 203 2.00 16.50 -8.29
N LYS A 204 2.40 17.01 -9.49
CA LYS A 204 1.65 18.03 -10.23
C LYS A 204 0.53 17.38 -11.04
N ASP A 205 0.89 16.32 -11.78
CA ASP A 205 0.00 15.62 -12.69
C ASP A 205 -0.02 14.12 -12.37
N VAL A 206 -1.16 13.47 -12.59
CA VAL A 206 -1.34 12.01 -12.47
C VAL A 206 -1.97 11.50 -13.77
N TRP A 207 -1.32 10.52 -14.39
CA TRP A 207 -1.79 9.85 -15.60
C TRP A 207 -2.28 8.44 -15.25
N ILE A 208 -3.57 8.18 -15.49
CA ILE A 208 -4.19 6.91 -15.13
C ILE A 208 -4.41 6.05 -16.37
N ASN A 209 -3.69 4.95 -16.44
CA ASN A 209 -3.86 3.96 -17.50
C ASN A 209 -5.08 3.08 -17.22
N GLN A 210 -5.82 2.76 -18.29
CA GLN A 210 -6.89 1.78 -18.25
C GLN A 210 -6.31 0.34 -18.25
N HIS A 211 -7.17 -0.65 -17.96
CA HIS A 211 -6.76 -2.04 -18.11
C HIS A 211 -6.77 -2.47 -19.58
N ILE A 212 -5.89 -3.39 -19.91
CA ILE A 212 -6.01 -4.19 -21.12
C ILE A 212 -6.83 -5.42 -20.72
N VAL A 213 -7.93 -5.64 -21.44
CA VAL A 213 -8.87 -6.74 -21.23
C VAL A 213 -8.92 -7.64 -22.46
N ASP A 214 -9.42 -8.87 -22.30
CA ASP A 214 -9.60 -9.77 -23.43
C ASP A 214 -10.71 -9.29 -24.39
N SER A 215 -10.90 -9.98 -25.52
CA SER A 215 -11.92 -9.66 -26.54
C SER A 215 -13.34 -9.59 -25.96
N LYS A 216 -13.62 -10.32 -24.87
CA LYS A 216 -14.91 -10.32 -24.17
C LYS A 216 -15.02 -9.21 -23.12
N GLY A 217 -13.97 -8.45 -22.87
CA GLY A 217 -13.94 -7.38 -21.88
C GLY A 217 -13.61 -7.84 -20.45
N TYR A 218 -13.11 -9.05 -20.27
CA TYR A 218 -12.68 -9.54 -18.96
C TYR A 218 -11.22 -9.20 -18.69
N LYS A 219 -10.93 -8.85 -17.44
CA LYS A 219 -9.55 -8.65 -16.97
C LYS A 219 -8.74 -9.94 -17.19
N MET A 220 -7.58 -9.80 -17.80
CA MET A 220 -6.65 -10.89 -18.03
C MET A 220 -6.06 -11.39 -16.72
N SER A 221 -6.03 -12.71 -16.52
CA SER A 221 -5.39 -13.35 -15.37
C SER A 221 -4.87 -14.75 -15.74
N LYS A 222 -3.76 -15.16 -15.10
CA LYS A 222 -3.20 -16.52 -15.30
C LYS A 222 -4.19 -17.60 -14.94
N SER A 223 -4.96 -17.39 -13.87
CA SER A 223 -5.96 -18.36 -13.39
C SER A 223 -7.14 -18.56 -14.35
N LYS A 224 -7.44 -17.58 -15.20
CA LYS A 224 -8.51 -17.66 -16.21
C LYS A 224 -8.02 -18.13 -17.58
N GLY A 225 -6.70 -18.22 -17.76
CA GLY A 225 -6.10 -18.64 -19.04
C GLY A 225 -6.31 -17.67 -20.21
N ASN A 226 -6.77 -16.43 -19.94
CA ASN A 226 -7.08 -15.43 -20.95
C ASN A 226 -5.99 -14.37 -21.11
N ILE A 227 -4.75 -14.67 -20.71
CA ILE A 227 -3.62 -13.78 -20.89
C ILE A 227 -3.13 -13.85 -22.32
N ILE A 228 -2.97 -12.69 -22.94
CA ILE A 228 -2.23 -12.53 -24.18
C ILE A 228 -0.77 -12.24 -23.83
N ASP A 229 0.14 -13.10 -24.31
CA ASP A 229 1.57 -12.94 -24.06
C ASP A 229 2.12 -11.80 -24.92
N PRO A 230 2.62 -10.70 -24.32
CA PRO A 230 3.21 -9.61 -25.07
C PRO A 230 4.40 -10.02 -25.94
N GLN A 231 5.16 -11.05 -25.54
CA GLN A 231 6.29 -11.54 -26.31
C GLN A 231 5.84 -12.21 -27.63
N LYS A 232 4.70 -12.92 -27.58
CA LYS A 232 4.09 -13.50 -28.78
C LYS A 232 3.65 -12.40 -29.77
N LEU A 233 3.02 -11.34 -29.25
CA LEU A 233 2.61 -10.20 -30.06
C LEU A 233 3.83 -9.48 -30.66
N LEU A 234 4.88 -9.24 -29.88
CA LEU A 234 6.12 -8.63 -30.35
C LEU A 234 6.77 -9.46 -31.47
N LYS A 235 6.79 -10.76 -31.34
CA LYS A 235 7.35 -11.67 -32.36
C LYS A 235 6.53 -11.66 -33.65
N ASN A 236 5.19 -11.64 -33.53
CA ASN A 236 4.29 -11.74 -34.69
C ASN A 236 4.12 -10.40 -35.44
N TYR A 237 4.04 -9.29 -34.71
CA TYR A 237 3.69 -7.98 -35.29
C TYR A 237 4.79 -6.94 -35.19
N GLY A 238 5.83 -7.18 -34.41
CA GLY A 238 6.90 -6.22 -34.16
C GLY A 238 6.53 -5.13 -33.15
N ALA A 239 7.55 -4.45 -32.64
CA ALA A 239 7.38 -3.43 -31.59
C ALA A 239 6.61 -2.20 -32.11
N GLU A 240 6.82 -1.81 -33.37
CA GLU A 240 6.19 -0.61 -33.94
C GLU A 240 4.66 -0.77 -34.07
N ALA A 241 4.20 -1.97 -34.49
CA ALA A 241 2.77 -2.24 -34.56
C ALA A 241 2.09 -2.17 -33.17
N ILE A 242 2.73 -2.74 -32.15
CA ILE A 242 2.19 -2.70 -30.77
C ILE A 242 2.20 -1.27 -30.23
N ARG A 243 3.25 -0.50 -30.48
CA ARG A 243 3.31 0.92 -30.08
C ARG A 243 2.22 1.74 -30.78
N PHE A 244 2.03 1.51 -32.08
CA PHE A 244 1.01 2.19 -32.86
C PHE A 244 -0.40 1.85 -32.37
N TRP A 245 -0.68 0.56 -32.16
CA TRP A 245 -1.93 0.11 -31.54
C TRP A 245 -2.16 0.77 -30.18
N SER A 246 -1.15 0.78 -29.31
CA SER A 246 -1.25 1.40 -27.99
C SER A 246 -1.53 2.91 -28.08
N ALA A 247 -1.01 3.59 -29.09
CA ALA A 247 -1.26 5.02 -29.29
C ALA A 247 -2.68 5.32 -29.81
N ILE A 248 -3.21 4.46 -30.68
CA ILE A 248 -4.57 4.62 -31.23
C ILE A 248 -5.64 4.26 -30.20
N GLU A 249 -5.48 3.10 -29.56
CA GLU A 249 -6.45 2.57 -28.61
C GLU A 249 -6.29 3.18 -27.21
N GLY A 250 -5.15 3.79 -26.93
CA GLY A 250 -4.78 4.34 -25.62
C GLY A 250 -5.52 5.61 -25.20
N ASP A 251 -6.72 5.85 -25.72
CA ASP A 251 -7.56 6.96 -25.29
C ASP A 251 -8.02 6.76 -23.83
N LEU A 252 -7.44 7.56 -22.93
CA LEU A 252 -7.70 7.49 -21.49
C LEU A 252 -9.14 7.87 -21.11
N SER A 253 -9.88 8.53 -22.01
CA SER A 253 -11.29 8.88 -21.81
C SER A 253 -12.23 7.69 -22.03
N ARG A 254 -11.75 6.67 -22.72
CA ARG A 254 -12.50 5.45 -23.02
C ARG A 254 -12.46 4.44 -21.87
N ASN A 255 -13.27 3.39 -22.02
CA ASN A 255 -13.25 2.22 -21.16
C ASN A 255 -11.95 1.41 -21.34
N ASP A 256 -11.83 0.29 -20.60
CA ASP A 256 -10.70 -0.63 -20.71
C ASP A 256 -10.45 -1.06 -22.16
N LEU A 257 -9.18 -1.21 -22.52
CA LEU A 257 -8.74 -1.52 -23.88
C LEU A 257 -8.93 -3.01 -24.16
N LYS A 258 -9.70 -3.36 -25.19
CA LYS A 258 -9.80 -4.74 -25.65
C LYS A 258 -8.59 -5.11 -26.50
N CYS A 259 -7.98 -6.24 -26.19
CA CYS A 259 -6.91 -6.81 -26.98
C CYS A 259 -7.29 -8.22 -27.41
N SER A 260 -7.18 -8.50 -28.70
CA SER A 260 -7.28 -9.86 -29.27
C SER A 260 -6.28 -9.98 -30.42
N GLU A 261 -5.98 -11.22 -30.81
CA GLU A 261 -5.12 -11.48 -31.98
C GLU A 261 -5.88 -11.23 -33.31
N GLU A 262 -7.17 -10.92 -33.25
CA GLU A 262 -8.05 -10.70 -34.41
C GLU A 262 -8.28 -9.20 -34.73
N ILE A 263 -7.59 -8.31 -34.01
CA ILE A 263 -7.75 -6.85 -34.19
C ILE A 263 -6.52 -6.29 -34.90
#